data_bdce0aa7bbd3b8b255ca2c78b5076452
#
_entry.id   bdce0aa7bbd3b8b255ca2c78b5076452
#
_cell.length_a   1.000
_cell.length_b   1.000
_cell.length_c   1.000
_cell.angle_alpha   90.00
_cell.angle_beta   90.00
_cell.angle_gamma   90.00
#
_symmetry.space_group_name_H-M   'P 1'
#
loop_
_entity.id
_entity.type
_entity.pdbx_description
1 polymer ?
#
loop_
_entity_poly.entity_id
_entity_poly.type
_entity_poly.pdbx_seq_one_letter_code
_entity_poly.pdbx_strand_id
1 'polypeptide(L)'
;MIINFLIIIQENSMDRYVNVPLSEKDAHSLKAGDYVYLTGTIYTARDAAHKRMQETLDRGEELPLKMENNVIYYMGPSPAREGRQIGSAGPTTASRMDKYAPRLLDLGLKGMIGKGKRSKEVADAIVRNGAVYFAAVGGAGALLSKSITSSEVIAYDDLGTEAIRRLTVNNFPVIVVIDAQGNNLYETATKEYCRE
;
A
#
# COMPACT_ATOMS: atom_id res chain seq x y z
N MET A 1 0.31 23.95 -6.57
CA MET A 1 0.90 23.57 -5.27
C MET A 1 1.33 22.09 -5.22
N ILE A 2 0.53 21.12 -5.73
CA ILE A 2 0.89 19.69 -5.80
C ILE A 2 2.05 19.41 -6.79
N ILE A 3 2.14 20.15 -7.90
CA ILE A 3 3.16 19.97 -8.93
C ILE A 3 4.57 20.37 -8.44
N ASN A 4 4.68 21.44 -7.64
CA ASN A 4 5.96 21.84 -7.06
C ASN A 4 6.47 20.89 -5.97
N PHE A 5 5.55 20.21 -5.26
CA PHE A 5 5.89 19.18 -4.28
C PHE A 5 6.53 17.95 -4.94
N LEU A 6 6.06 17.57 -6.12
CA LEU A 6 6.63 16.49 -6.93
C LEU A 6 8.03 16.80 -7.48
N ILE A 7 8.28 18.06 -7.85
CA ILE A 7 9.56 18.48 -8.44
C ILE A 7 10.69 18.51 -7.40
N ILE A 8 10.41 18.90 -6.17
CA ILE A 8 11.43 19.03 -5.10
C ILE A 8 11.84 17.67 -4.52
N ILE A 9 10.94 16.68 -4.50
CA ILE A 9 11.28 15.31 -4.10
C ILE A 9 12.25 14.68 -5.12
N GLN A 10 12.23 15.12 -6.38
CA GLN A 10 13.04 14.56 -7.46
C GLN A 10 14.54 14.88 -7.36
N GLU A 11 14.95 15.91 -6.62
CA GLU A 11 16.37 16.32 -6.52
C GLU A 11 17.21 15.49 -5.54
N ASN A 12 16.60 14.67 -4.66
CA ASN A 12 17.31 13.87 -3.65
C ASN A 12 16.85 12.40 -3.50
N SER A 13 15.87 11.91 -4.25
CA SER A 13 15.42 10.52 -4.18
C SER A 13 16.00 9.69 -5.34
N MET A 14 16.76 8.66 -5.04
CA MET A 14 17.12 7.65 -6.03
C MET A 14 15.92 6.74 -6.30
N ASP A 15 15.59 6.56 -7.58
CA ASP A 15 14.61 5.56 -8.01
C ASP A 15 15.04 4.17 -7.51
N ARG A 16 14.15 3.51 -6.78
CA ARG A 16 14.40 2.19 -6.18
C ARG A 16 13.52 1.14 -6.87
N TYR A 17 14.13 0.09 -7.36
CA TYR A 17 13.42 -1.06 -7.94
C TYR A 17 13.42 -2.20 -6.92
N VAL A 18 12.24 -2.62 -6.50
CA VAL A 18 12.05 -3.56 -5.39
C VAL A 18 11.10 -4.68 -5.81
N ASN A 19 11.50 -5.92 -5.50
CA ASN A 19 10.64 -7.08 -5.71
C ASN A 19 9.68 -7.28 -4.53
N VAL A 20 8.48 -7.74 -4.83
CA VAL A 20 7.49 -8.15 -3.85
C VAL A 20 7.08 -9.60 -4.08
N PRO A 21 6.90 -10.40 -3.00
CA PRO A 21 6.79 -10.05 -1.58
C PRO A 21 8.02 -9.32 -1.04
N LEU A 22 7.82 -8.40 -0.10
CA LEU A 22 8.84 -7.48 0.39
C LEU A 22 9.69 -8.14 1.49
N SER A 23 10.97 -8.41 1.20
CA SER A 23 11.87 -8.97 2.22
C SER A 23 12.09 -7.98 3.37
N GLU A 24 12.42 -8.49 4.55
CA GLU A 24 12.78 -7.67 5.71
C GLU A 24 13.96 -6.74 5.41
N LYS A 25 14.98 -7.25 4.72
CA LYS A 25 16.14 -6.47 4.28
C LYS A 25 15.74 -5.32 3.37
N ASP A 26 14.86 -5.58 2.39
CA ASP A 26 14.40 -4.54 1.46
C ASP A 26 13.56 -3.51 2.19
N ALA A 27 12.62 -3.95 3.05
CA ALA A 27 11.79 -3.04 3.86
C ALA A 27 12.66 -2.09 4.70
N HIS A 28 13.66 -2.61 5.40
CA HIS A 28 14.57 -1.81 6.22
C HIS A 28 15.50 -0.89 5.42
N SER A 29 15.75 -1.19 4.14
CA SER A 29 16.59 -0.36 3.26
C SER A 29 15.86 0.86 2.70
N LEU A 30 14.53 0.85 2.72
CA LEU A 30 13.69 1.91 2.19
C LEU A 30 13.58 3.06 3.20
N LYS A 31 13.58 4.30 2.68
CA LYS A 31 13.50 5.52 3.49
C LYS A 31 12.31 6.37 3.07
N ALA A 32 11.72 7.07 4.03
CA ALA A 32 10.65 8.03 3.74
C ALA A 32 11.12 9.06 2.70
N GLY A 33 10.35 9.19 1.62
CA GLY A 33 10.69 10.01 0.46
C GLY A 33 11.22 9.23 -0.76
N ASP A 34 11.65 7.97 -0.59
CA ASP A 34 12.10 7.16 -1.73
C ASP A 34 10.98 6.96 -2.76
N TYR A 35 11.33 7.13 -4.04
CA TYR A 35 10.53 6.70 -5.17
C TYR A 35 10.80 5.22 -5.44
N VAL A 36 9.75 4.40 -5.42
CA VAL A 36 9.87 2.94 -5.49
C VAL A 36 9.03 2.39 -6.63
N TYR A 37 9.60 1.50 -7.41
CA TYR A 37 8.94 0.72 -8.46
C TYR A 37 8.84 -0.73 -8.01
N LEU A 38 7.62 -1.16 -7.66
CA LEU A 38 7.37 -2.52 -7.18
C LEU A 38 7.12 -3.47 -8.34
N THR A 39 7.79 -4.64 -8.32
CA THR A 39 7.58 -5.72 -9.30
C THR A 39 7.33 -7.04 -8.58
N GLY A 40 6.30 -7.78 -8.98
CA GLY A 40 5.92 -9.06 -8.40
C GLY A 40 4.45 -9.14 -8.02
N THR A 41 4.15 -9.77 -6.87
CA THR A 41 2.77 -10.01 -6.43
C THR A 41 2.40 -9.09 -5.27
N ILE A 42 1.25 -8.40 -5.40
CA ILE A 42 0.60 -7.66 -4.31
C ILE A 42 -0.87 -8.09 -4.21
N TYR A 43 -1.51 -7.78 -3.10
CA TYR A 43 -2.93 -8.09 -2.89
C TYR A 43 -3.76 -6.82 -2.72
N THR A 44 -5.05 -6.88 -3.05
CA THR A 44 -5.97 -5.78 -2.74
C THR A 44 -6.85 -6.15 -1.55
N ALA A 45 -7.09 -5.20 -0.66
CA ALA A 45 -8.13 -5.30 0.36
C ALA A 45 -8.54 -3.89 0.78
N ARG A 46 -9.86 -3.68 0.93
CA ARG A 46 -10.44 -2.44 1.43
C ARG A 46 -11.27 -2.71 2.69
N ASP A 47 -12.15 -1.80 3.02
CA ASP A 47 -12.94 -1.76 4.25
C ASP A 47 -13.66 -3.06 4.56
N ALA A 48 -14.46 -3.57 3.61
CA ALA A 48 -15.26 -4.78 3.81
C ALA A 48 -14.37 -6.02 3.94
N ALA A 49 -13.32 -6.13 3.12
CA ALA A 49 -12.36 -7.23 3.21
C ALA A 49 -11.60 -7.21 4.54
N HIS A 50 -11.12 -6.03 4.98
CA HIS A 50 -10.44 -5.90 6.27
C HIS A 50 -11.36 -6.27 7.45
N LYS A 51 -12.62 -5.81 7.41
CA LYS A 51 -13.61 -6.19 8.44
C LYS A 51 -13.77 -7.71 8.49
N ARG A 52 -13.95 -8.37 7.36
CA ARG A 52 -14.13 -9.82 7.27
C ARG A 52 -12.88 -10.59 7.72
N MET A 53 -11.68 -10.12 7.35
CA MET A 53 -10.42 -10.68 7.88
C MET A 53 -10.34 -10.57 9.40
N GLN A 54 -10.73 -9.41 9.96
CA GLN A 54 -10.76 -9.23 11.41
C GLN A 54 -11.72 -10.23 12.09
N GLU A 55 -12.94 -10.37 11.56
CA GLU A 55 -13.94 -11.32 12.06
C GLU A 55 -13.46 -12.79 11.96
N THR A 56 -12.74 -13.13 10.88
CA THR A 56 -12.10 -14.44 10.71
C THR A 56 -11.07 -14.71 11.80
N LEU A 57 -10.18 -13.75 12.05
CA LEU A 57 -9.19 -13.85 13.13
C LEU A 57 -9.80 -13.89 14.52
N ASP A 58 -10.93 -13.20 14.74
CA ASP A 58 -11.64 -13.21 16.03
C ASP A 58 -12.27 -14.58 16.34
N ARG A 59 -12.60 -15.35 15.29
CA ARG A 59 -13.04 -16.74 15.42
C ARG A 59 -11.89 -17.75 15.53
N GLY A 60 -10.62 -17.28 15.45
CA GLY A 60 -9.45 -18.15 15.45
C GLY A 60 -9.25 -18.94 14.16
N GLU A 61 -9.86 -18.49 13.07
CA GLU A 61 -9.76 -19.11 11.75
C GLU A 61 -8.59 -18.52 10.93
N GLU A 62 -8.11 -19.26 9.94
CA GLU A 62 -7.05 -18.81 9.05
C GLU A 62 -7.55 -17.79 8.03
N LEU A 63 -6.70 -16.82 7.71
CA LEU A 63 -6.97 -15.85 6.65
C LEU A 63 -6.86 -16.49 5.27
N PRO A 64 -7.58 -15.98 4.26
CA PRO A 64 -7.54 -16.51 2.89
C PRO A 64 -6.21 -16.24 2.18
N LEU A 65 -5.33 -15.44 2.78
CA LEU A 65 -3.97 -15.20 2.28
C LEU A 65 -3.00 -15.07 3.47
N LYS A 66 -1.77 -15.50 3.26
CA LYS A 66 -0.69 -15.29 4.24
C LYS A 66 -0.30 -13.82 4.28
N MET A 67 -0.07 -13.29 5.48
CA MET A 67 0.38 -11.89 5.63
C MET A 67 1.89 -11.74 5.48
N GLU A 68 2.64 -12.76 5.85
CA GLU A 68 4.10 -12.71 5.92
C GLU A 68 4.73 -12.21 4.62
N ASN A 69 5.48 -11.10 4.75
CA ASN A 69 6.20 -10.41 3.67
C ASN A 69 5.33 -9.84 2.54
N ASN A 70 4.01 -9.97 2.62
CA ASN A 70 3.11 -9.51 1.59
C ASN A 70 2.84 -8.00 1.67
N VAL A 71 2.32 -7.47 0.57
CA VAL A 71 1.93 -6.07 0.41
C VAL A 71 0.45 -6.00 0.08
N ILE A 72 -0.30 -5.18 0.81
CA ILE A 72 -1.72 -4.92 0.55
C ILE A 72 -1.90 -3.52 -0.03
N TYR A 73 -2.53 -3.47 -1.19
CA TYR A 73 -2.98 -2.24 -1.83
C TYR A 73 -4.44 -1.95 -1.48
N TYR A 74 -4.68 -0.82 -0.82
CA TYR A 74 -6.00 -0.36 -0.45
C TYR A 74 -6.73 0.20 -1.67
N MET A 75 -7.24 -0.70 -2.49
CA MET A 75 -7.85 -0.38 -3.78
C MET A 75 -9.03 -1.31 -4.06
N GLY A 76 -10.08 -0.74 -4.64
CA GLY A 76 -11.17 -1.48 -5.28
C GLY A 76 -11.25 -1.00 -6.73
N PRO A 77 -10.95 -1.86 -7.71
CA PRO A 77 -10.90 -1.43 -9.10
C PRO A 77 -12.29 -1.13 -9.64
N SER A 78 -12.38 -0.20 -10.59
CA SER A 78 -13.55 -0.13 -11.44
C SER A 78 -13.58 -1.33 -12.40
N PRO A 79 -14.75 -1.66 -12.99
CA PRO A 79 -14.82 -2.73 -13.97
C PRO A 79 -13.80 -2.57 -15.09
N ALA A 80 -13.19 -3.69 -15.49
CA ALA A 80 -12.24 -3.70 -16.60
C ALA A 80 -12.95 -3.30 -17.91
N ARG A 81 -12.28 -2.51 -18.75
CA ARG A 81 -12.68 -2.30 -20.13
C ARG A 81 -12.22 -3.48 -20.98
N GLU A 82 -12.84 -3.66 -22.15
CA GLU A 82 -12.43 -4.68 -23.10
C GLU A 82 -10.92 -4.62 -23.40
N GLY A 83 -10.25 -5.76 -23.37
CA GLY A 83 -8.80 -5.89 -23.58
C GLY A 83 -7.92 -5.45 -22.40
N ARG A 84 -8.49 -5.10 -21.22
CA ARG A 84 -7.72 -4.76 -20.03
C ARG A 84 -7.93 -5.75 -18.89
N GLN A 85 -6.87 -6.00 -18.14
CA GLN A 85 -6.89 -6.89 -16.96
C GLN A 85 -7.68 -6.31 -15.79
N ILE A 86 -7.73 -4.97 -15.69
CA ILE A 86 -8.34 -4.24 -14.57
C ILE A 86 -8.79 -2.84 -15.05
N GLY A 87 -9.77 -2.28 -14.39
CA GLY A 87 -10.17 -0.89 -14.60
C GLY A 87 -9.27 0.10 -13.86
N SER A 88 -9.78 1.28 -13.53
CA SER A 88 -9.03 2.25 -12.74
C SER A 88 -8.64 1.68 -11.38
N ALA A 89 -7.37 1.78 -11.03
CA ALA A 89 -6.75 1.19 -9.83
C ALA A 89 -6.27 2.28 -8.84
N GLY A 90 -7.10 3.28 -8.57
CA GLY A 90 -6.77 4.38 -7.67
C GLY A 90 -6.79 3.99 -6.19
N PRO A 91 -5.89 4.57 -5.36
CA PRO A 91 -5.82 4.25 -3.93
C PRO A 91 -7.01 4.78 -3.15
N THR A 92 -7.46 4.01 -2.16
CA THR A 92 -8.42 4.44 -1.14
C THR A 92 -7.69 5.14 0.01
N THR A 93 -8.40 6.00 0.74
CA THR A 93 -7.90 6.65 1.96
C THR A 93 -7.54 5.60 3.02
N ALA A 94 -6.26 5.57 3.41
CA ALA A 94 -5.70 4.50 4.22
C ALA A 94 -6.20 4.50 5.68
N SER A 95 -6.52 5.66 6.24
CA SER A 95 -7.02 5.77 7.63
C SER A 95 -8.31 4.98 7.90
N ARG A 96 -9.06 4.62 6.86
CA ARG A 96 -10.24 3.75 6.98
C ARG A 96 -9.89 2.34 7.44
N MET A 97 -8.66 1.88 7.18
CA MET A 97 -8.16 0.56 7.58
C MET A 97 -7.35 0.59 8.88
N ASP A 98 -7.16 1.76 9.51
CA ASP A 98 -6.24 1.92 10.65
C ASP A 98 -6.59 1.03 11.84
N LYS A 99 -7.86 0.81 12.11
CA LYS A 99 -8.31 -0.08 13.20
C LYS A 99 -7.97 -1.56 12.97
N TYR A 100 -7.66 -1.96 11.74
CA TYR A 100 -7.35 -3.35 11.38
C TYR A 100 -5.86 -3.58 11.11
N ALA A 101 -5.18 -2.55 10.58
CA ALA A 101 -3.81 -2.66 10.08
C ALA A 101 -2.79 -3.15 11.12
N PRO A 102 -2.80 -2.74 12.40
CA PRO A 102 -1.83 -3.22 13.38
C PRO A 102 -1.83 -4.75 13.53
N ARG A 103 -3.02 -5.37 13.57
CA ARG A 103 -3.14 -6.82 13.70
C ARG A 103 -2.57 -7.56 12.48
N LEU A 104 -2.78 -7.04 11.27
CA LEU A 104 -2.24 -7.64 10.05
C LEU A 104 -0.71 -7.47 9.98
N LEU A 105 -0.20 -6.33 10.44
CA LEU A 105 1.24 -6.10 10.59
C LEU A 105 1.86 -7.09 11.57
N ASP A 106 1.20 -7.35 12.71
CA ASP A 106 1.65 -8.33 13.71
C ASP A 106 1.61 -9.78 13.18
N LEU A 107 0.85 -10.05 12.12
CA LEU A 107 0.86 -11.31 11.36
C LEU A 107 1.90 -11.35 10.23
N GLY A 108 2.77 -10.35 10.14
CA GLY A 108 3.87 -10.30 9.19
C GLY A 108 3.62 -9.53 7.90
N LEU A 109 2.50 -8.79 7.79
CA LEU A 109 2.30 -7.90 6.65
C LEU A 109 3.45 -6.89 6.59
N LYS A 110 4.12 -6.79 5.45
CA LYS A 110 5.35 -6.01 5.33
C LYS A 110 5.16 -4.70 4.58
N GLY A 111 4.11 -4.57 3.79
CA GLY A 111 3.84 -3.34 3.05
C GLY A 111 2.34 -3.01 2.93
N MET A 112 2.05 -1.74 2.94
CA MET A 112 0.70 -1.20 2.71
C MET A 112 0.79 -0.08 1.69
N ILE A 113 -0.10 -0.08 0.69
CA ILE A 113 -0.19 0.97 -0.33
C ILE A 113 -1.55 1.65 -0.21
N GLY A 114 -1.56 2.97 -0.08
CA GLY A 114 -2.79 3.74 0.04
C GLY A 114 -2.60 5.22 -0.24
N LYS A 115 -3.45 6.07 0.35
CA LYS A 115 -3.28 7.53 0.35
C LYS A 115 -3.70 8.12 1.70
N GLY A 116 -3.11 9.26 2.05
CA GLY A 116 -3.42 9.99 3.28
C GLY A 116 -2.65 9.50 4.50
N LYS A 117 -2.82 10.21 5.61
CA LYS A 117 -2.12 9.94 6.87
C LYS A 117 -2.59 8.64 7.51
N ARG A 118 -1.74 8.09 8.37
CA ARG A 118 -2.05 6.94 9.23
C ARG A 118 -2.15 7.40 10.69
N SER A 119 -2.87 6.62 11.50
CA SER A 119 -2.90 6.84 12.94
C SER A 119 -1.55 6.52 13.60
N LYS A 120 -1.36 7.02 14.83
CA LYS A 120 -0.15 6.73 15.61
C LYS A 120 0.02 5.23 15.86
N GLU A 121 -1.08 4.53 16.16
CA GLU A 121 -1.07 3.08 16.41
C GLU A 121 -0.56 2.30 15.20
N VAL A 122 -0.92 2.73 13.99
CA VAL A 122 -0.41 2.11 12.76
C VAL A 122 1.06 2.46 12.54
N ALA A 123 1.47 3.71 12.78
CA ALA A 123 2.89 4.10 12.68
C ALA A 123 3.76 3.30 13.65
N ASP A 124 3.32 3.15 14.91
CA ASP A 124 4.00 2.34 15.91
C ASP A 124 4.09 0.86 15.50
N ALA A 125 3.01 0.32 14.89
CA ALA A 125 2.99 -1.05 14.39
C ALA A 125 3.90 -1.25 13.17
N ILE A 126 4.04 -0.26 12.30
CA ILE A 126 4.99 -0.27 11.17
C ILE A 126 6.42 -0.42 11.71
N VAL A 127 6.81 0.38 12.67
CA VAL A 127 8.15 0.32 13.29
C VAL A 127 8.38 -1.03 13.99
N ARG A 128 7.42 -1.46 14.80
CA ARG A 128 7.50 -2.72 15.56
C ARG A 128 7.70 -3.94 14.65
N ASN A 129 7.11 -3.91 13.46
CA ASN A 129 7.15 -5.03 12.52
C ASN A 129 8.13 -4.84 11.35
N GLY A 130 8.91 -3.77 11.34
CA GLY A 130 9.84 -3.46 10.25
C GLY A 130 9.13 -3.37 8.90
N ALA A 131 7.92 -2.80 8.88
CA ALA A 131 7.08 -2.68 7.69
C ALA A 131 7.21 -1.29 7.04
N VAL A 132 6.52 -1.11 5.90
CA VAL A 132 6.57 0.15 5.15
C VAL A 132 5.16 0.56 4.71
N TYR A 133 4.85 1.83 4.84
CA TYR A 133 3.66 2.41 4.23
C TYR A 133 4.03 3.24 3.01
N PHE A 134 3.45 2.88 1.88
CA PHE A 134 3.62 3.54 0.60
C PHE A 134 2.38 4.38 0.24
N ALA A 135 2.60 5.52 -0.40
CA ALA A 135 1.54 6.25 -1.08
C ALA A 135 1.56 5.94 -2.58
N ALA A 136 0.38 5.62 -3.13
CA ALA A 136 0.15 5.71 -4.56
C ALA A 136 -0.50 7.06 -4.88
N VAL A 137 -0.16 7.64 -6.04
CA VAL A 137 -0.64 8.98 -6.40
C VAL A 137 -2.15 8.95 -6.63
N GLY A 138 -2.90 9.72 -5.83
CA GLY A 138 -4.34 9.90 -5.99
C GLY A 138 -4.66 10.56 -7.35
N GLY A 139 -5.74 10.09 -8.00
CA GLY A 139 -6.12 10.56 -9.35
C GLY A 139 -5.41 9.86 -10.51
N ALA A 140 -4.29 9.16 -10.25
CA ALA A 140 -3.52 8.45 -11.26
C ALA A 140 -4.00 6.99 -11.50
N GLY A 141 -5.22 6.62 -11.10
CA GLY A 141 -5.72 5.24 -11.15
C GLY A 141 -5.65 4.60 -12.53
N ALA A 142 -5.85 5.38 -13.60
CA ALA A 142 -5.71 4.91 -14.98
C ALA A 142 -4.23 4.69 -15.37
N LEU A 143 -3.30 5.44 -14.79
CA LEU A 143 -1.86 5.25 -14.99
C LEU A 143 -1.38 4.03 -14.20
N LEU A 144 -1.75 3.94 -12.93
CA LEU A 144 -1.39 2.82 -12.04
C LEU A 144 -1.87 1.47 -12.61
N SER A 145 -3.08 1.44 -13.24
CA SER A 145 -3.60 0.22 -13.85
C SER A 145 -2.72 -0.33 -14.99
N LYS A 146 -1.89 0.51 -15.63
CA LYS A 146 -0.98 0.06 -16.69
C LYS A 146 0.18 -0.78 -16.15
N SER A 147 0.55 -0.60 -14.89
CA SER A 147 1.58 -1.40 -14.23
C SER A 147 1.04 -2.73 -13.66
N ILE A 148 -0.28 -2.96 -13.77
CA ILE A 148 -0.93 -4.21 -13.34
C ILE A 148 -1.07 -5.13 -14.55
N THR A 149 -0.33 -6.22 -14.56
CA THR A 149 -0.27 -7.17 -15.68
C THR A 149 -1.24 -8.33 -15.53
N SER A 150 -1.67 -8.65 -14.30
CA SER A 150 -2.77 -9.60 -14.06
C SER A 150 -3.57 -9.24 -12.80
N SER A 151 -4.83 -9.68 -12.76
CA SER A 151 -5.73 -9.49 -11.62
C SER A 151 -6.67 -10.67 -11.50
N GLU A 152 -6.65 -11.33 -10.34
CA GLU A 152 -7.47 -12.51 -10.04
C GLU A 152 -8.13 -12.35 -8.68
N VAL A 153 -9.43 -12.59 -8.58
CA VAL A 153 -10.13 -12.68 -7.29
C VAL A 153 -9.74 -13.97 -6.60
N ILE A 154 -9.23 -13.90 -5.38
CA ILE A 154 -8.79 -15.07 -4.61
C ILE A 154 -9.68 -15.33 -3.38
N ALA A 155 -10.42 -14.33 -2.91
CA ALA A 155 -11.32 -14.48 -1.77
C ALA A 155 -12.37 -13.37 -1.75
N TYR A 156 -13.48 -13.64 -1.05
CA TYR A 156 -14.57 -12.70 -0.80
C TYR A 156 -15.20 -12.15 -2.06
N ASP A 157 -15.43 -13.01 -3.05
CA ASP A 157 -16.00 -12.66 -4.36
C ASP A 157 -17.34 -11.92 -4.24
N ASP A 158 -18.15 -12.28 -3.25
CA ASP A 158 -19.40 -11.61 -2.91
C ASP A 158 -19.26 -10.12 -2.55
N LEU A 159 -18.06 -9.66 -2.21
CA LEU A 159 -17.78 -8.24 -1.95
C LEU A 159 -17.54 -7.42 -3.23
N GLY A 160 -17.57 -8.04 -4.40
CA GLY A 160 -17.44 -7.37 -5.69
C GLY A 160 -16.12 -6.60 -5.82
N THR A 161 -16.19 -5.26 -5.91
CA THR A 161 -14.99 -4.42 -6.03
C THR A 161 -14.10 -4.41 -4.77
N GLU A 162 -14.60 -4.85 -3.63
CA GLU A 162 -13.87 -4.99 -2.37
C GLU A 162 -13.38 -6.41 -2.10
N ALA A 163 -13.59 -7.34 -3.03
CA ALA A 163 -13.00 -8.67 -2.98
C ALA A 163 -11.47 -8.60 -2.89
N ILE A 164 -10.88 -9.60 -2.24
CA ILE A 164 -9.42 -9.74 -2.22
C ILE A 164 -8.97 -10.23 -3.59
N ARG A 165 -8.08 -9.46 -4.22
CA ARG A 165 -7.48 -9.81 -5.50
C ARG A 165 -5.98 -10.01 -5.34
N ARG A 166 -5.44 -10.97 -6.06
CA ARG A 166 -4.01 -11.12 -6.32
C ARG A 166 -3.69 -10.34 -7.59
N LEU A 167 -2.76 -9.40 -7.50
CA LEU A 167 -2.28 -8.62 -8.63
C LEU A 167 -0.83 -8.97 -8.93
N THR A 168 -0.50 -9.16 -10.21
CA THR A 168 0.88 -9.12 -10.67
C THR A 168 1.17 -7.72 -11.17
N VAL A 169 2.24 -7.12 -10.65
CA VAL A 169 2.65 -5.75 -11.01
C VAL A 169 4.05 -5.73 -11.61
N ASN A 170 4.28 -4.79 -12.50
CA ASN A 170 5.58 -4.52 -13.10
C ASN A 170 5.87 -3.02 -13.04
N ASN A 171 6.93 -2.66 -12.31
CA ASN A 171 7.33 -1.29 -12.07
C ASN A 171 6.17 -0.40 -11.57
N PHE A 172 5.41 -0.90 -10.59
CA PHE A 172 4.29 -0.17 -10.01
C PHE A 172 4.80 0.99 -9.14
N PRO A 173 4.53 2.26 -9.53
CA PRO A 173 5.15 3.42 -8.89
C PRO A 173 4.47 3.77 -7.57
N VAL A 174 5.26 3.90 -6.51
CA VAL A 174 4.84 4.33 -5.17
C VAL A 174 5.90 5.22 -4.53
N ILE A 175 5.54 5.92 -3.47
CA ILE A 175 6.46 6.72 -2.64
C ILE A 175 6.42 6.15 -1.23
N VAL A 176 7.57 5.96 -0.58
CA VAL A 176 7.65 5.63 0.84
C VAL A 176 7.18 6.81 1.68
N VAL A 177 6.16 6.61 2.48
CA VAL A 177 5.61 7.65 3.38
C VAL A 177 6.03 7.42 4.82
N ILE A 178 5.90 6.18 5.30
CA ILE A 178 6.41 5.80 6.63
C ILE A 178 7.33 4.61 6.41
N ASP A 179 8.60 4.77 6.80
CA ASP A 179 9.60 3.72 6.71
C ASP A 179 9.66 2.86 7.99
N ALA A 180 10.45 1.78 7.91
CA ALA A 180 10.63 0.83 9.01
C ALA A 180 11.29 1.44 10.26
N GLN A 181 11.91 2.61 10.17
CA GLN A 181 12.51 3.35 11.26
C GLN A 181 11.54 4.37 11.90
N GLY A 182 10.35 4.57 11.31
CA GLY A 182 9.34 5.49 11.81
C GLY A 182 9.45 6.91 11.25
N ASN A 183 10.35 7.16 10.29
CA ASN A 183 10.34 8.44 9.60
C ASN A 183 9.04 8.57 8.80
N ASN A 184 8.36 9.71 8.96
CA ASN A 184 7.04 9.95 8.39
C ASN A 184 7.06 11.22 7.55
N LEU A 185 6.92 11.06 6.24
CA LEU A 185 6.97 12.16 5.27
C LEU A 185 5.89 13.23 5.52
N TYR A 186 4.72 12.84 6.04
CA TYR A 186 3.66 13.80 6.37
C TYR A 186 4.01 14.69 7.56
N GLU A 187 4.92 14.27 8.43
CA GLU A 187 5.37 15.04 9.59
C GLU A 187 6.59 15.90 9.26
N THR A 188 7.55 15.35 8.51
CA THR A 188 8.76 16.07 8.12
C THR A 188 8.47 17.15 7.09
N ALA A 189 7.71 16.85 6.05
CA ALA A 189 7.37 17.81 5.00
C ALA A 189 6.61 19.03 5.54
N THR A 190 5.75 18.85 6.55
CA THR A 190 5.03 19.98 7.16
C THR A 190 5.98 20.93 7.88
N LYS A 191 7.04 20.39 8.53
CA LYS A 191 8.03 21.20 9.26
C LYS A 191 8.97 21.96 8.32
N GLU A 192 9.32 21.36 7.19
CA GLU A 192 10.26 21.95 6.21
C GLU A 192 9.61 23.03 5.34
N TYR A 193 8.30 22.92 5.08
CA TYR A 193 7.59 23.79 4.12
C TYR A 193 6.54 24.71 4.74
N CYS A 194 6.31 24.66 6.07
CA CYS A 194 5.51 25.67 6.77
C CYS A 194 6.37 26.94 6.90
N ARG A 195 6.24 27.84 5.93
CA ARG A 195 6.72 29.23 6.11
C ARG A 195 5.65 29.95 6.92
N GLU A 196 6.03 30.43 8.11
CA GLU A 196 5.25 31.40 8.89
C GLU A 196 4.94 32.65 8.07
#